data_f40d56d6d2c6ca822aaf85878ced7996
#
_entry.id   f40d56d6d2c6ca822aaf85878ced7996
#
_cell.length_a   1.000
_cell.length_b   1.000
_cell.length_c   1.000
_cell.angle_alpha   90.00
_cell.angle_beta   90.00
_cell.angle_gamma   90.00
#
_symmetry.space_group_name_H-M   'P 1'
#
loop_
_entity.id
_entity.type
_entity.pdbx_description
1 polymer ?
#
loop_
_entity_poly.entity_id
_entity_poly.type
_entity_poly.pdbx_seq_one_letter_code
_entity_poly.pdbx_strand_id
1 'polypeptide(L)'
;MEEKKTAGQVAEPTTPAPETAQDPPAAPVAPATVQKEIPLLTEKDIECRVQSVSRAKTGKVGAVLLLYKDARVDMRILDQVFGPGNWQRTHEVINGNLFCNIDIWDAEKRAWVRKQDVGVESNTEKEKGQASDAFKRAGFNVGIGRELYTGPFIYVELADNEFYSEGQQNGRKEVLKCYSNTRFKVTRVAYNDRREIVDLVIVDRNGNVRFDMNKRVEGPPQTPQGGQRAPAQGNTHGQTRQAPRGRQGAPAATPAPQAENGAVCPICGKPITKAEQDYFLRKYGREACRTCQKAL
;
A
#
# COMPACT_ATOMS: atom_id res chain seq x y z
N MET A 1 53.15 -84.97 -45.42
CA MET A 1 53.02 -86.05 -44.44
C MET A 1 53.42 -85.56 -43.07
N GLU A 2 52.55 -85.74 -42.17
CA GLU A 2 52.65 -85.70 -40.71
C GLU A 2 52.76 -84.37 -39.96
N GLU A 3 51.65 -84.10 -39.42
CA GLU A 3 51.41 -83.14 -38.35
C GLU A 3 52.13 -83.46 -37.05
N LYS A 4 52.61 -82.49 -36.36
CA LYS A 4 52.94 -82.62 -34.97
C LYS A 4 52.24 -81.53 -34.17
N LYS A 5 51.23 -81.97 -33.44
CA LYS A 5 50.53 -81.22 -32.42
C LYS A 5 51.53 -80.80 -31.31
N THR A 6 51.50 -79.55 -30.92
CA THR A 6 52.13 -79.12 -29.68
C THR A 6 51.01 -78.44 -28.79
N ALA A 7 50.93 -78.92 -27.58
CA ALA A 7 49.92 -78.56 -26.61
C ALA A 7 50.05 -77.09 -26.10
N GLY A 8 48.94 -76.45 -26.02
CA GLY A 8 48.85 -75.09 -25.49
C GLY A 8 48.93 -75.07 -23.95
N GLN A 9 49.72 -74.19 -23.43
CA GLN A 9 49.67 -73.78 -22.04
C GLN A 9 48.55 -72.78 -21.82
N VAL A 10 47.65 -73.10 -20.90
CA VAL A 10 46.58 -72.21 -20.38
C VAL A 10 47.18 -71.23 -19.43
N ALA A 11 47.11 -69.94 -19.75
CA ALA A 11 47.50 -68.89 -18.83
C ALA A 11 46.31 -68.54 -17.89
N GLU A 12 46.56 -68.50 -16.60
CA GLU A 12 45.60 -68.08 -15.58
C GLU A 12 45.22 -66.58 -15.78
N PRO A 13 43.94 -66.20 -15.54
CA PRO A 13 43.54 -64.80 -15.61
C PRO A 13 44.02 -64.05 -14.34
N THR A 14 44.89 -63.09 -14.50
CA THR A 14 45.30 -62.12 -13.48
C THR A 14 44.14 -61.15 -13.24
N THR A 15 43.60 -61.17 -11.99
CA THR A 15 42.59 -60.21 -11.53
C THR A 15 43.23 -58.82 -11.46
N PRO A 16 42.68 -57.76 -12.06
CA PRO A 16 43.19 -56.41 -11.87
C PRO A 16 42.85 -55.89 -10.46
N ALA A 17 43.79 -55.20 -9.82
CA ALA A 17 43.67 -54.56 -8.54
C ALA A 17 42.52 -53.50 -8.57
N PRO A 18 41.81 -53.22 -7.47
CA PRO A 18 40.75 -52.22 -7.42
C PRO A 18 41.32 -50.85 -7.70
N GLU A 19 40.83 -50.23 -8.76
CA GLU A 19 41.11 -48.84 -9.12
C GLU A 19 40.48 -47.96 -8.05
N THR A 20 41.32 -47.17 -7.38
CA THR A 20 40.91 -46.17 -6.38
C THR A 20 39.94 -45.20 -7.06
N ALA A 21 38.65 -45.26 -6.68
CA ALA A 21 37.66 -44.33 -7.12
C ALA A 21 38.11 -42.90 -6.65
N GLN A 22 38.51 -42.10 -7.62
CA GLN A 22 38.71 -40.67 -7.41
C GLN A 22 37.32 -40.04 -7.24
N ASP A 23 37.09 -39.39 -6.08
CA ASP A 23 35.88 -38.60 -5.90
C ASP A 23 35.71 -37.61 -7.05
N PRO A 24 34.49 -37.46 -7.55
CA PRO A 24 34.23 -36.50 -8.63
C PRO A 24 34.58 -35.08 -8.12
N PRO A 25 35.19 -34.22 -8.95
CA PRO A 25 35.55 -32.86 -8.57
C PRO A 25 34.30 -32.15 -8.05
N ALA A 26 34.42 -31.54 -6.86
CA ALA A 26 33.35 -30.77 -6.24
C ALA A 26 32.78 -29.80 -7.25
N ALA A 27 31.47 -29.85 -7.46
CA ALA A 27 30.79 -28.93 -8.36
C ALA A 27 31.13 -27.49 -7.95
N PRO A 28 31.37 -26.57 -8.90
CA PRO A 28 31.68 -25.18 -8.58
C PRO A 28 30.57 -24.62 -7.70
N VAL A 29 30.93 -24.18 -6.50
CA VAL A 29 30.01 -23.48 -5.57
C VAL A 29 29.50 -22.25 -6.33
N ALA A 30 28.18 -22.26 -6.64
CA ALA A 30 27.55 -21.11 -7.28
C ALA A 30 27.84 -19.88 -6.41
N PRO A 31 28.23 -18.73 -6.98
CA PRO A 31 28.46 -17.52 -6.21
C PRO A 31 27.22 -17.20 -5.40
N ALA A 32 27.40 -17.00 -4.08
CA ALA A 32 26.29 -16.61 -3.19
C ALA A 32 25.55 -15.44 -3.82
N THR A 33 24.27 -15.61 -4.06
CA THR A 33 23.44 -14.58 -4.70
C THR A 33 23.35 -13.43 -3.72
N VAL A 34 24.01 -12.33 -4.01
CA VAL A 34 23.85 -11.08 -3.27
C VAL A 34 22.40 -10.65 -3.47
N GLN A 35 21.59 -10.78 -2.42
CA GLN A 35 20.23 -10.26 -2.45
C GLN A 35 20.34 -8.77 -2.73
N LYS A 36 19.78 -8.33 -3.87
CA LYS A 36 19.79 -6.93 -4.26
C LYS A 36 18.90 -6.16 -3.28
N GLU A 37 19.53 -5.38 -2.41
CA GLU A 37 18.80 -4.59 -1.42
C GLU A 37 18.11 -3.40 -2.08
N ILE A 38 16.83 -3.20 -1.76
CA ILE A 38 16.07 -2.00 -2.17
C ILE A 38 16.58 -0.83 -1.34
N PRO A 39 17.09 0.26 -1.97
CA PRO A 39 17.58 1.42 -1.24
C PRO A 39 16.44 2.13 -0.50
N LEU A 40 16.79 2.79 0.61
CA LEU A 40 15.91 3.73 1.29
C LEU A 40 15.71 4.98 0.45
N LEU A 41 14.55 5.62 0.58
CA LEU A 41 14.28 6.89 -0.09
C LEU A 41 15.10 8.01 0.53
N THR A 42 15.61 8.90 -0.30
CA THR A 42 16.28 10.12 0.13
C THR A 42 15.28 11.29 0.21
N GLU A 43 15.70 12.43 0.78
CA GLU A 43 14.91 13.65 0.81
C GLU A 43 14.48 14.15 -0.60
N LYS A 44 15.20 13.70 -1.64
CA LYS A 44 14.88 14.03 -3.05
C LYS A 44 13.77 13.16 -3.63
N ASP A 45 13.54 12.00 -3.05
CA ASP A 45 12.56 11.01 -3.48
C ASP A 45 11.21 11.17 -2.77
N ILE A 46 11.22 11.92 -1.65
CA ILE A 46 10.06 12.09 -0.80
C ILE A 46 9.42 13.45 -1.03
N GLU A 47 8.17 13.44 -1.38
CA GLU A 47 7.33 14.62 -1.54
C GLU A 47 6.33 14.75 -0.39
N CYS A 48 5.90 15.99 -0.11
CA CYS A 48 4.84 16.32 0.84
C CYS A 48 3.60 16.80 0.11
N ARG A 49 2.44 16.28 0.47
CA ARG A 49 1.16 16.85 0.05
C ARG A 49 0.28 17.18 1.23
N VAL A 50 -0.52 18.22 1.13
CA VAL A 50 -1.57 18.54 2.08
C VAL A 50 -2.68 17.49 1.95
N GLN A 51 -2.94 16.77 3.03
CA GLN A 51 -4.03 15.80 3.12
C GLN A 51 -5.34 16.49 3.48
N SER A 52 -5.29 17.35 4.49
CA SER A 52 -6.45 18.08 5.00
C SER A 52 -6.02 19.41 5.61
N VAL A 53 -6.94 20.37 5.59
CA VAL A 53 -6.80 21.64 6.30
C VAL A 53 -7.94 21.76 7.28
N SER A 54 -7.65 22.17 8.51
CA SER A 54 -8.66 22.29 9.55
C SER A 54 -8.37 23.46 10.47
N ARG A 55 -9.44 24.00 11.10
CA ARG A 55 -9.36 25.00 12.16
C ARG A 55 -9.38 24.32 13.50
N ALA A 56 -8.37 24.57 14.31
CA ALA A 56 -8.31 24.11 15.71
C ALA A 56 -9.32 24.87 16.58
N LYS A 57 -9.62 24.34 17.76
CA LYS A 57 -10.49 25.02 18.76
C LYS A 57 -9.93 26.38 19.20
N THR A 58 -8.62 26.58 19.07
CA THR A 58 -7.93 27.85 19.34
C THR A 58 -8.15 28.93 18.27
N GLY A 59 -8.85 28.59 17.15
CA GLY A 59 -9.02 29.45 16.00
C GLY A 59 -7.91 29.35 14.96
N LYS A 60 -6.75 28.80 15.31
CA LYS A 60 -5.63 28.61 14.38
C LYS A 60 -5.95 27.58 13.31
N VAL A 61 -5.48 27.83 12.10
CA VAL A 61 -5.64 26.89 10.98
C VAL A 61 -4.36 26.12 10.78
N GLY A 62 -4.49 24.84 10.47
CA GLY A 62 -3.34 24.01 10.18
C GLY A 62 -3.64 22.92 9.14
N ALA A 63 -2.58 22.37 8.59
CA ALA A 63 -2.61 21.32 7.61
C ALA A 63 -1.96 20.04 8.11
N VAL A 64 -2.60 18.91 7.81
CA VAL A 64 -1.98 17.59 7.93
C VAL A 64 -1.27 17.29 6.62
N LEU A 65 0.00 16.92 6.72
CA LEU A 65 0.82 16.55 5.57
C LEU A 65 1.00 15.04 5.48
N LEU A 66 1.03 14.52 4.25
CA LEU A 66 1.41 13.15 3.94
C LEU A 66 2.71 13.14 3.15
N LEU A 67 3.58 12.21 3.52
CA LEU A 67 4.75 11.85 2.73
C LEU A 67 4.32 10.88 1.61
N TYR A 68 4.82 11.09 0.42
CA TYR A 68 4.59 10.20 -0.70
C TYR A 68 5.78 10.21 -1.67
N LYS A 69 5.81 9.28 -2.61
CA LYS A 69 6.80 9.23 -3.69
C LYS A 69 6.10 9.29 -5.05
N ASP A 70 6.77 9.91 -6.02
CA ASP A 70 6.33 9.85 -7.41
C ASP A 70 6.60 8.46 -8.01
N ALA A 71 5.77 8.03 -8.96
CA ALA A 71 5.93 6.74 -9.63
C ALA A 71 7.28 6.59 -10.39
N ARG A 72 7.90 7.71 -10.78
CA ARG A 72 9.22 7.72 -11.41
C ARG A 72 10.34 7.29 -10.46
N VAL A 73 10.14 7.49 -9.15
CA VAL A 73 11.06 6.98 -8.13
C VAL A 73 11.04 5.46 -8.14
N ASP A 74 9.86 4.84 -8.21
CA ASP A 74 9.74 3.38 -8.33
C ASP A 74 10.45 2.85 -9.57
N MET A 75 10.23 3.48 -10.75
CA MET A 75 10.90 3.09 -12.00
C MET A 75 12.41 3.16 -11.87
N ARG A 76 12.93 4.29 -11.37
CA ARG A 76 14.37 4.48 -11.19
C ARG A 76 14.99 3.42 -10.27
N ILE A 77 14.34 3.10 -9.16
CA ILE A 77 14.83 2.08 -8.22
C ILE A 77 14.76 0.69 -8.84
N LEU A 78 13.68 0.35 -9.57
CA LEU A 78 13.57 -0.92 -10.29
C LEU A 78 14.68 -1.07 -11.33
N ASP A 79 14.96 -0.02 -12.11
CA ASP A 79 16.05 0.01 -13.09
C ASP A 79 17.42 -0.14 -12.41
N GLN A 80 17.65 0.57 -11.32
CA GLN A 80 18.90 0.54 -10.59
C GLN A 80 19.18 -0.81 -9.94
N VAL A 81 18.17 -1.41 -9.31
CA VAL A 81 18.31 -2.65 -8.54
C VAL A 81 18.29 -3.88 -9.42
N PHE A 82 17.35 -3.96 -10.34
CA PHE A 82 17.14 -5.15 -11.16
C PHE A 82 17.71 -5.04 -12.59
N GLY A 83 17.88 -3.81 -13.07
CA GLY A 83 18.19 -3.51 -14.47
C GLY A 83 16.93 -3.40 -15.32
N PRO A 84 16.91 -2.49 -16.33
CA PRO A 84 15.70 -2.17 -17.10
C PRO A 84 15.12 -3.35 -17.91
N GLY A 85 15.93 -4.37 -18.21
CA GLY A 85 15.50 -5.57 -18.92
C GLY A 85 14.99 -6.70 -18.04
N ASN A 86 15.12 -6.58 -16.71
CA ASN A 86 14.79 -7.65 -15.77
C ASN A 86 13.55 -7.36 -14.91
N TRP A 87 12.78 -6.37 -15.27
CA TRP A 87 11.46 -6.14 -14.72
C TRP A 87 10.50 -5.65 -15.78
N GLN A 88 9.22 -5.90 -15.58
CA GLN A 88 8.16 -5.45 -16.47
C GLN A 88 6.91 -5.07 -15.66
N ARG A 89 6.07 -4.21 -16.25
CA ARG A 89 4.83 -3.74 -15.64
C ARG A 89 3.66 -4.02 -16.55
N THR A 90 2.61 -4.63 -15.98
CA THR A 90 1.32 -4.81 -16.66
C THR A 90 0.18 -4.36 -15.76
N HIS A 91 -0.99 -4.11 -16.34
CA HIS A 91 -2.20 -3.81 -15.60
C HIS A 91 -3.29 -4.79 -16.02
N GLU A 92 -4.11 -5.20 -15.06
CA GLU A 92 -5.25 -6.06 -15.29
C GLU A 92 -6.45 -5.62 -14.45
N VAL A 93 -7.64 -5.88 -14.93
CA VAL A 93 -8.88 -5.59 -14.20
C VAL A 93 -9.39 -6.87 -13.56
N ILE A 94 -9.46 -6.88 -12.21
CA ILE A 94 -9.96 -8.01 -11.43
C ILE A 94 -11.15 -7.51 -10.61
N ASN A 95 -12.31 -8.09 -10.81
CA ASN A 95 -13.56 -7.72 -10.13
C ASN A 95 -13.87 -6.20 -10.22
N GLY A 96 -13.61 -5.60 -11.38
CA GLY A 96 -13.84 -4.17 -11.63
C GLY A 96 -12.81 -3.23 -11.03
N ASN A 97 -11.73 -3.73 -10.43
CA ASN A 97 -10.64 -2.94 -9.89
C ASN A 97 -9.37 -3.09 -10.73
N LEU A 98 -8.67 -1.98 -10.96
CA LEU A 98 -7.41 -1.98 -11.69
C LEU A 98 -6.25 -2.38 -10.79
N PHE A 99 -5.61 -3.49 -11.13
CA PHE A 99 -4.39 -3.97 -10.49
C PHE A 99 -3.17 -3.65 -11.34
N CYS A 100 -2.04 -3.42 -10.70
CA CYS A 100 -0.74 -3.34 -11.34
C CYS A 100 0.10 -4.55 -10.93
N ASN A 101 0.70 -5.20 -11.91
CA ASN A 101 1.69 -6.25 -11.74
C ASN A 101 3.07 -5.67 -11.98
N ILE A 102 4.02 -5.94 -11.10
CA ILE A 102 5.45 -5.78 -11.30
C ILE A 102 6.03 -7.19 -11.29
N ASP A 103 6.49 -7.62 -12.44
CA ASP A 103 7.17 -8.91 -12.59
C ASP A 103 8.68 -8.66 -12.60
N ILE A 104 9.42 -9.38 -11.75
CA ILE A 104 10.88 -9.28 -11.60
C ILE A 104 11.49 -10.62 -11.99
N TRP A 105 12.48 -10.62 -12.87
CA TRP A 105 13.19 -11.83 -13.27
C TRP A 105 14.10 -12.33 -12.13
N ASP A 106 13.83 -13.54 -11.68
CA ASP A 106 14.66 -14.27 -10.72
C ASP A 106 15.53 -15.28 -11.50
N ALA A 107 16.83 -15.00 -11.59
CA ALA A 107 17.76 -15.82 -12.37
C ALA A 107 18.00 -17.20 -11.75
N GLU A 108 17.87 -17.34 -10.42
CA GLU A 108 18.04 -18.63 -9.75
C GLU A 108 16.85 -19.54 -10.01
N LYS A 109 15.64 -19.00 -9.88
CA LYS A 109 14.39 -19.73 -10.16
C LYS A 109 14.10 -19.85 -11.63
N ARG A 110 14.81 -19.09 -12.48
CA ARG A 110 14.55 -18.96 -13.93
C ARG A 110 13.07 -18.64 -14.20
N ALA A 111 12.51 -17.73 -13.43
CA ALA A 111 11.09 -17.40 -13.47
C ALA A 111 10.84 -15.93 -13.16
N TRP A 112 9.73 -15.42 -13.65
CA TRP A 112 9.21 -14.12 -13.28
C TRP A 112 8.50 -14.20 -11.93
N VAL A 113 8.94 -13.38 -10.97
CA VAL A 113 8.31 -13.26 -9.65
C VAL A 113 7.41 -12.03 -9.65
N ARG A 114 6.10 -12.25 -9.52
CA ARG A 114 5.08 -11.20 -9.55
C ARG A 114 4.84 -10.60 -8.18
N LYS A 115 4.77 -9.26 -8.15
CA LYS A 115 4.23 -8.45 -7.06
C LYS A 115 3.05 -7.64 -7.60
N GLN A 116 1.90 -7.70 -6.93
CA GLN A 116 0.65 -7.12 -7.42
C GLN A 116 -0.02 -6.28 -6.33
N ASP A 117 -0.66 -5.19 -6.72
CA ASP A 117 -1.56 -4.45 -5.83
C ASP A 117 -2.61 -3.67 -6.64
N VAL A 118 -3.69 -3.28 -5.95
CA VAL A 118 -4.83 -2.55 -6.51
C VAL A 118 -4.65 -1.05 -6.37
N GLY A 119 -5.08 -0.29 -7.38
CA GLY A 119 -5.11 1.17 -7.32
C GLY A 119 -6.49 1.73 -6.98
N VAL A 120 -6.49 2.88 -6.31
CA VAL A 120 -7.68 3.66 -6.01
C VAL A 120 -7.80 4.81 -7.01
N GLU A 121 -9.03 5.08 -7.50
CA GLU A 121 -9.30 6.22 -8.39
C GLU A 121 -8.95 7.55 -7.72
N SER A 122 -8.33 8.44 -8.49
CA SER A 122 -8.09 9.82 -8.10
C SER A 122 -9.35 10.67 -8.33
N ASN A 123 -9.51 11.73 -7.54
CA ASN A 123 -10.65 12.65 -7.68
C ASN A 123 -10.58 13.54 -8.95
N THR A 124 -9.39 13.71 -9.53
CA THR A 124 -9.15 14.63 -10.65
C THR A 124 -8.92 13.93 -11.97
N GLU A 125 -8.03 12.92 -12.00
CA GLU A 125 -7.69 12.13 -13.19
C GLU A 125 -7.87 10.65 -12.85
N LYS A 126 -9.11 10.16 -12.96
CA LYS A 126 -9.49 8.85 -12.41
C LYS A 126 -8.60 7.70 -12.90
N GLU A 127 -8.56 7.47 -14.18
CA GLU A 127 -7.86 6.32 -14.77
C GLU A 127 -6.33 6.41 -14.60
N LYS A 128 -5.75 7.56 -14.94
CA LYS A 128 -4.31 7.81 -14.80
C LYS A 128 -3.89 7.78 -13.34
N GLY A 129 -4.71 8.35 -12.44
CA GLY A 129 -4.48 8.33 -11.01
C GLY A 129 -4.53 6.92 -10.45
N GLN A 130 -5.51 6.12 -10.87
CA GLN A 130 -5.66 4.72 -10.45
C GLN A 130 -4.49 3.86 -10.92
N ALA A 131 -4.06 3.98 -12.17
CA ALA A 131 -2.92 3.24 -12.71
C ALA A 131 -1.60 3.60 -12.00
N SER A 132 -1.39 4.88 -11.71
CA SER A 132 -0.22 5.37 -10.97
C SER A 132 -0.24 4.90 -9.51
N ASP A 133 -1.41 4.90 -8.86
CA ASP A 133 -1.57 4.43 -7.49
C ASP A 133 -1.34 2.92 -7.41
N ALA A 134 -1.93 2.12 -8.30
CA ALA A 134 -1.71 0.68 -8.40
C ALA A 134 -0.21 0.34 -8.53
N PHE A 135 0.51 1.06 -9.39
CA PHE A 135 1.94 0.84 -9.59
C PHE A 135 2.77 1.17 -8.35
N LYS A 136 2.53 2.31 -7.69
CA LYS A 136 3.23 2.68 -6.45
C LYS A 136 2.96 1.68 -5.33
N ARG A 137 1.74 1.15 -5.23
CA ARG A 137 1.36 0.12 -4.26
C ARG A 137 2.02 -1.23 -4.57
N ALA A 138 2.07 -1.63 -5.84
CA ALA A 138 2.83 -2.81 -6.25
C ALA A 138 4.33 -2.64 -5.94
N GLY A 139 4.88 -1.41 -6.07
CA GLY A 139 6.23 -1.04 -5.65
C GLY A 139 6.48 -1.24 -4.15
N PHE A 140 5.50 -0.98 -3.28
CA PHE A 140 5.60 -1.32 -1.85
C PHE A 140 5.72 -2.83 -1.63
N ASN A 141 5.05 -3.65 -2.45
CA ASN A 141 5.16 -5.10 -2.37
C ASN A 141 6.55 -5.61 -2.85
N VAL A 142 7.25 -4.84 -3.68
CA VAL A 142 8.66 -5.06 -4.01
C VAL A 142 9.57 -4.66 -2.85
N GLY A 143 9.18 -3.66 -2.06
CA GLY A 143 9.95 -3.12 -0.93
C GLY A 143 10.28 -1.63 -1.06
N ILE A 144 9.86 -0.96 -2.14
CA ILE A 144 10.20 0.43 -2.42
C ILE A 144 9.30 1.39 -1.64
N GLY A 145 9.89 2.19 -0.75
CA GLY A 145 9.18 3.24 -0.03
C GLY A 145 8.31 2.77 1.14
N ARG A 146 8.50 1.54 1.64
CA ARG A 146 7.78 1.03 2.83
C ARG A 146 8.03 1.91 4.06
N GLU A 147 9.19 2.50 4.16
CA GLU A 147 9.60 3.41 5.23
C GLU A 147 8.68 4.62 5.38
N LEU A 148 8.00 5.06 4.33
CA LEU A 148 7.05 6.17 4.41
C LEU A 148 5.87 5.92 5.36
N TYR A 149 5.52 4.64 5.59
CA TYR A 149 4.47 4.27 6.55
C TYR A 149 4.91 4.36 8.01
N THR A 150 6.21 4.53 8.26
CA THR A 150 6.76 4.73 9.61
C THR A 150 6.87 6.20 9.99
N GLY A 151 6.49 7.09 9.05
CA GLY A 151 6.52 8.53 9.26
C GLY A 151 5.64 8.99 10.43
N PRO A 152 6.03 10.06 11.13
CA PRO A 152 5.24 10.62 12.22
C PRO A 152 3.96 11.26 11.69
N PHE A 153 3.01 11.56 12.59
CA PHE A 153 1.92 12.46 12.26
C PHE A 153 2.47 13.88 12.07
N ILE A 154 2.30 14.42 10.85
CA ILE A 154 2.86 15.72 10.46
C ILE A 154 1.74 16.75 10.44
N TYR A 155 1.78 17.69 11.37
CA TYR A 155 0.88 18.82 11.42
C TYR A 155 1.69 20.11 11.34
N VAL A 156 1.26 21.04 10.50
CA VAL A 156 1.87 22.37 10.34
C VAL A 156 0.80 23.44 10.52
N GLU A 157 1.09 24.45 11.32
CA GLU A 157 0.24 25.63 11.45
C GLU A 157 0.38 26.51 10.20
N LEU A 158 -0.73 26.96 9.64
CA LEU A 158 -0.77 27.78 8.42
C LEU A 158 -0.93 29.26 8.78
N ALA A 159 -0.20 30.12 8.06
CA ALA A 159 -0.42 31.56 8.10
C ALA A 159 -1.66 31.93 7.25
N ASP A 160 -2.26 33.10 7.52
CA ASP A 160 -3.50 33.54 6.87
C ASP A 160 -3.40 33.64 5.34
N ASN A 161 -2.20 33.84 4.81
CA ASN A 161 -1.92 33.88 3.37
C ASN A 161 -1.60 32.52 2.73
N GLU A 162 -1.71 31.42 3.48
CA GLU A 162 -1.42 30.05 3.01
C GLU A 162 -2.66 29.22 2.73
N PHE A 163 -3.84 29.69 3.20
CA PHE A 163 -5.10 28.99 3.01
C PHE A 163 -6.25 29.94 2.66
N TYR A 164 -7.34 29.36 2.17
CA TYR A 164 -8.59 30.07 1.94
C TYR A 164 -9.79 29.21 2.35
N SER A 165 -10.91 29.88 2.60
CA SER A 165 -12.18 29.20 2.87
C SER A 165 -13.04 29.20 1.62
N GLU A 166 -13.47 28.02 1.18
CA GLU A 166 -14.59 27.89 0.25
C GLU A 166 -15.86 28.03 1.10
N GLY A 167 -16.42 29.25 1.12
CA GLY A 167 -17.48 29.68 2.04
C GLY A 167 -18.66 28.71 2.16
N GLN A 168 -19.40 28.86 3.24
CA GLN A 168 -20.64 28.14 3.54
C GLN A 168 -21.69 28.39 2.44
N GLN A 169 -21.84 27.46 1.50
CA GLN A 169 -23.03 27.38 0.68
C GLN A 169 -23.99 26.38 1.32
N ASN A 170 -25.19 26.86 1.71
CA ASN A 170 -26.32 26.06 2.19
C ASN A 170 -26.08 25.27 3.51
N GLY A 171 -25.58 25.91 4.55
CA GLY A 171 -25.47 25.28 5.90
C GLY A 171 -24.41 24.18 6.02
N ARG A 172 -23.55 23.98 5.01
CA ARG A 172 -22.41 23.05 5.07
C ARG A 172 -21.26 23.66 5.86
N LYS A 173 -20.49 22.79 6.53
CA LYS A 173 -19.28 23.20 7.28
C LYS A 173 -18.32 23.92 6.34
N GLU A 174 -17.64 24.95 6.87
CA GLU A 174 -16.53 25.65 6.22
C GLU A 174 -15.52 24.63 5.67
N VAL A 175 -15.18 24.74 4.39
CA VAL A 175 -14.16 23.93 3.75
C VAL A 175 -12.91 24.77 3.57
N LEU A 176 -11.85 24.42 4.29
CA LEU A 176 -10.56 25.10 4.21
C LEU A 176 -9.65 24.37 3.21
N LYS A 177 -8.95 25.13 2.37
CA LYS A 177 -7.98 24.62 1.40
C LYS A 177 -6.72 25.47 1.40
N CYS A 178 -5.58 24.84 1.14
CA CYS A 178 -4.34 25.57 0.89
C CYS A 178 -4.37 26.20 -0.51
N TYR A 179 -3.76 27.38 -0.64
CA TYR A 179 -3.45 27.93 -1.95
C TYR A 179 -2.49 27.02 -2.72
N SER A 180 -2.54 27.06 -4.04
CA SER A 180 -1.69 26.25 -4.93
C SER A 180 -0.18 26.53 -4.77
N ASN A 181 0.16 27.70 -4.26
CA ASN A 181 1.54 28.12 -3.97
C ASN A 181 2.02 27.72 -2.57
N THR A 182 1.14 27.23 -1.70
CA THR A 182 1.52 26.67 -0.37
C THR A 182 2.09 25.28 -0.58
N ARG A 183 3.40 25.17 -0.52
CA ARG A 183 4.14 23.92 -0.78
C ARG A 183 5.11 23.64 0.34
N PHE A 184 5.29 22.36 0.61
CA PHE A 184 6.21 21.84 1.61
C PHE A 184 7.18 20.85 0.97
N LYS A 185 8.41 20.81 1.50
CA LYS A 185 9.49 19.95 0.98
C LYS A 185 10.24 19.29 2.14
N VAL A 186 10.54 18.01 1.99
CA VAL A 186 11.50 17.32 2.89
C VAL A 186 12.91 17.81 2.58
N THR A 187 13.65 18.20 3.61
CA THR A 187 15.05 18.63 3.51
C THR A 187 16.00 17.75 4.29
N ARG A 188 15.48 16.95 5.19
CA ARG A 188 16.24 15.96 5.94
C ARG A 188 15.34 14.78 6.29
N VAL A 189 15.89 13.57 6.12
CA VAL A 189 15.30 12.32 6.56
C VAL A 189 16.42 11.39 6.99
N ALA A 190 16.23 10.66 8.10
CA ALA A 190 17.13 9.61 8.54
C ALA A 190 16.34 8.39 9.03
N TYR A 191 16.98 7.24 8.97
CA TYR A 191 16.38 5.94 9.26
C TYR A 191 17.22 5.17 10.27
N ASN A 192 16.56 4.30 11.05
CA ASN A 192 17.24 3.32 11.89
C ASN A 192 17.51 2.01 11.12
N ASP A 193 18.14 1.04 11.80
CA ASP A 193 18.45 -0.28 11.23
C ASP A 193 17.19 -1.08 10.82
N ARG A 194 16.03 -0.74 11.38
CA ARG A 194 14.73 -1.33 11.00
C ARG A 194 14.06 -0.61 9.83
N ARG A 195 14.78 0.35 9.19
CA ARG A 195 14.29 1.16 8.07
C ARG A 195 13.10 2.06 8.46
N GLU A 196 13.00 2.46 9.73
CA GLU A 196 11.97 3.38 10.22
C GLU A 196 12.51 4.81 10.23
N ILE A 197 11.66 5.79 9.90
CA ILE A 197 12.01 7.21 9.95
C ILE A 197 12.23 7.63 11.41
N VAL A 198 13.44 8.10 11.73
CA VAL A 198 13.82 8.57 13.06
C VAL A 198 14.18 10.06 13.11
N ASP A 199 14.37 10.68 11.95
CA ASP A 199 14.55 12.13 11.81
C ASP A 199 13.87 12.61 10.53
N LEU A 200 13.16 13.74 10.62
CA LEU A 200 12.44 14.33 9.51
C LEU A 200 12.35 15.85 9.70
N VAL A 201 12.78 16.60 8.68
CA VAL A 201 12.60 18.06 8.63
C VAL A 201 11.88 18.44 7.33
N ILE A 202 10.84 19.26 7.50
CA ILE A 202 10.04 19.80 6.40
C ILE A 202 10.09 21.32 6.44
N VAL A 203 10.33 21.91 5.29
CA VAL A 203 10.36 23.37 5.10
C VAL A 203 9.25 23.82 4.16
N ASP A 204 8.89 25.11 4.24
CA ASP A 204 8.04 25.75 3.24
C ASP A 204 8.85 26.18 1.99
N ARG A 205 8.18 26.81 1.01
CA ARG A 205 8.80 27.31 -0.22
C ARG A 205 9.92 28.33 0.00
N ASN A 206 9.94 28.99 1.16
CA ASN A 206 10.93 30.03 1.51
C ASN A 206 12.12 29.43 2.30
N GLY A 207 12.08 28.14 2.61
CA GLY A 207 13.11 27.46 3.39
C GLY A 207 12.89 27.54 4.90
N ASN A 208 11.77 28.10 5.38
CA ASN A 208 11.47 28.12 6.82
C ASN A 208 11.06 26.74 7.30
N VAL A 209 11.61 26.29 8.42
CA VAL A 209 11.26 25.02 9.03
C VAL A 209 9.81 25.07 9.53
N ARG A 210 8.99 24.13 9.05
CA ARG A 210 7.57 24.02 9.39
C ARG A 210 7.29 22.77 10.23
N PHE A 211 8.13 21.76 10.10
CA PHE A 211 8.09 20.57 10.93
C PHE A 211 9.52 20.08 11.15
N ASP A 212 9.84 19.75 12.40
CA ASP A 212 11.10 19.12 12.78
C ASP A 212 10.77 18.04 13.82
N MET A 213 10.99 16.77 13.45
CA MET A 213 10.63 15.61 14.28
C MET A 213 11.35 15.62 15.63
N ASN A 214 12.57 16.18 15.68
CA ASN A 214 13.41 16.22 16.88
C ASN A 214 13.22 17.48 17.72
N LYS A 215 12.51 18.48 17.20
CA LYS A 215 12.12 19.64 17.95
C LYS A 215 10.67 19.46 18.42
N ARG A 216 10.43 19.41 19.73
CA ARG A 216 9.11 19.54 20.28
C ARG A 216 8.56 20.91 19.84
N VAL A 217 7.79 20.92 18.77
CA VAL A 217 6.90 22.05 18.50
C VAL A 217 5.87 22.00 19.61
N GLU A 218 5.76 23.03 20.44
CA GLU A 218 4.66 23.17 21.39
C GLU A 218 3.36 23.31 20.59
N GLY A 219 2.81 22.19 20.18
CA GLY A 219 1.52 22.08 19.54
C GLY A 219 0.44 21.67 20.55
N PRO A 220 -0.83 21.91 20.25
CA PRO A 220 -1.92 21.49 21.14
C PRO A 220 -1.85 19.97 21.39
N PRO A 221 -2.27 19.49 22.58
CA PRO A 221 -2.18 18.10 22.97
C PRO A 221 -2.85 17.21 21.91
N GLN A 222 -2.06 16.28 21.37
CA GLN A 222 -2.53 15.32 20.36
C GLN A 222 -3.50 14.35 21.04
N THR A 223 -4.75 14.38 20.62
CA THR A 223 -5.66 13.27 20.88
C THR A 223 -5.15 12.08 20.04
N PRO A 224 -4.92 10.90 20.63
CA PRO A 224 -4.48 9.73 19.85
C PRO A 224 -5.58 9.38 18.83
N GLN A 225 -5.44 9.81 17.62
CA GLN A 225 -6.23 9.26 16.54
C GLN A 225 -5.62 7.91 16.18
N GLY A 226 -6.44 6.89 16.37
CA GLY A 226 -6.12 5.51 16.06
C GLY A 226 -5.46 5.37 14.68
N GLY A 227 -4.45 4.51 14.63
CA GLY A 227 -3.61 4.26 13.47
C GLY A 227 -4.39 4.14 12.18
N GLN A 228 -3.81 4.62 11.12
CA GLN A 228 -4.32 4.42 9.77
C GLN A 228 -4.58 2.93 9.57
N ARG A 229 -5.86 2.55 9.62
CA ARG A 229 -6.26 1.19 9.26
C ARG A 229 -5.93 1.00 7.79
N ALA A 230 -4.93 0.18 7.54
CA ALA A 230 -4.81 -0.50 6.27
C ALA A 230 -6.16 -1.18 5.98
N PRO A 231 -6.65 -1.18 4.72
CA PRO A 231 -7.85 -1.91 4.38
C PRO A 231 -7.64 -3.38 4.72
N ALA A 232 -8.47 -3.90 5.63
CA ALA A 232 -8.45 -5.27 6.09
C ALA A 232 -8.59 -6.21 4.89
N GLN A 233 -7.60 -7.05 4.67
CA GLN A 233 -7.74 -8.25 3.86
C GLN A 233 -8.69 -9.18 4.60
N GLY A 234 -9.87 -9.42 4.03
CA GLY A 234 -10.82 -10.39 4.52
C GLY A 234 -10.25 -11.81 4.39
N ASN A 235 -9.92 -12.43 5.51
CA ASN A 235 -9.74 -13.85 5.60
C ASN A 235 -10.95 -14.44 6.32
N THR A 236 -11.84 -15.05 5.55
CA THR A 236 -12.90 -15.93 6.05
C THR A 236 -12.29 -17.30 6.34
N HIS A 237 -12.11 -17.61 7.61
CA HIS A 237 -12.10 -19.00 8.06
C HIS A 237 -13.02 -19.11 9.27
N GLY A 238 -14.14 -19.81 9.05
CA GLY A 238 -15.08 -20.16 10.09
C GLY A 238 -14.50 -21.20 11.04
N GLN A 239 -14.73 -20.98 12.31
CA GLN A 239 -14.89 -22.08 13.27
C GLN A 239 -15.84 -21.64 14.39
N THR A 240 -16.96 -22.34 14.43
CA THR A 240 -17.94 -22.41 15.50
C THR A 240 -17.30 -22.80 16.82
N ARG A 241 -17.53 -22.03 17.89
CA ARG A 241 -17.59 -22.53 19.27
C ARG A 241 -18.58 -21.73 20.10
N GLN A 242 -19.35 -22.51 20.85
CA GLN A 242 -20.52 -22.21 21.67
C GLN A 242 -20.26 -21.22 22.82
N ALA A 243 -21.37 -20.54 23.18
CA ALA A 243 -21.50 -19.65 24.34
C ALA A 243 -21.48 -20.41 25.68
N PRO A 244 -21.32 -19.66 26.78
CA PRO A 244 -22.34 -19.80 27.84
C PRO A 244 -22.94 -18.44 28.29
N ARG A 245 -24.15 -18.58 28.84
CA ARG A 245 -25.11 -17.59 29.33
C ARG A 245 -24.60 -16.83 30.57
N GLY A 246 -25.07 -15.55 30.67
CA GLY A 246 -25.05 -14.82 31.95
C GLY A 246 -25.63 -13.41 31.83
N ARG A 247 -26.79 -13.27 32.28
CA ARG A 247 -27.79 -12.26 32.62
C ARG A 247 -27.33 -10.83 32.92
N GLN A 248 -28.23 -9.91 32.49
CA GLN A 248 -28.83 -8.73 33.14
C GLN A 248 -28.30 -7.35 32.76
N GLY A 249 -29.26 -6.50 32.35
CA GLY A 249 -29.23 -5.04 32.55
C GLY A 249 -29.39 -4.24 31.27
N ALA A 250 -30.63 -3.99 30.81
CA ALA A 250 -30.94 -2.95 29.84
C ALA A 250 -31.05 -1.57 30.53
N PRO A 251 -30.59 -0.50 29.87
CA PRO A 251 -31.28 0.78 29.98
C PRO A 251 -31.85 1.21 28.61
N ALA A 252 -32.94 1.95 28.74
CA ALA A 252 -33.92 2.43 27.81
C ALA A 252 -33.40 2.93 26.45
N ALA A 253 -34.17 2.59 25.44
CA ALA A 253 -34.11 3.09 24.07
C ALA A 253 -34.40 4.60 24.00
N THR A 254 -33.49 5.34 23.32
CA THR A 254 -33.76 6.69 22.83
C THR A 254 -34.58 6.56 21.54
N PRO A 255 -35.66 7.32 21.35
CA PRO A 255 -36.52 7.18 20.17
C PRO A 255 -35.79 7.65 18.90
N ALA A 256 -35.92 6.86 17.84
CA ALA A 256 -35.48 7.17 16.49
C ALA A 256 -36.24 8.38 15.94
N PRO A 257 -35.64 9.24 15.10
CA PRO A 257 -36.34 10.33 14.45
C PRO A 257 -37.41 9.79 13.50
N GLN A 258 -38.62 10.29 13.68
CA GLN A 258 -39.78 9.94 12.87
C GLN A 258 -39.55 10.37 11.42
N ALA A 259 -39.76 9.44 10.50
CA ALA A 259 -39.74 9.66 9.06
C ALA A 259 -40.98 10.45 8.63
N GLU A 260 -40.79 11.70 8.24
CA GLU A 260 -41.81 12.46 7.50
C GLU A 260 -41.70 12.08 6.02
N ASN A 261 -42.85 11.61 5.48
CA ASN A 261 -43.13 11.20 4.09
C ASN A 261 -42.66 9.79 3.66
N GLY A 262 -43.57 8.91 3.85
CA GLY A 262 -43.68 7.47 3.69
C GLY A 262 -43.34 6.84 2.34
N ALA A 263 -42.16 7.02 1.77
CA ALA A 263 -41.70 6.16 0.69
C ALA A 263 -41.25 4.81 1.25
N VAL A 264 -41.70 3.72 0.67
CA VAL A 264 -41.32 2.36 1.06
C VAL A 264 -40.59 1.66 -0.10
N CYS A 265 -39.66 0.81 0.26
CA CYS A 265 -38.94 0.01 -0.73
C CYS A 265 -39.91 -0.93 -1.45
N PRO A 266 -40.04 -0.88 -2.78
CA PRO A 266 -40.99 -1.72 -3.53
C PRO A 266 -40.65 -3.21 -3.48
N ILE A 267 -39.44 -3.58 -3.03
CA ILE A 267 -38.99 -4.98 -2.98
C ILE A 267 -39.25 -5.62 -1.61
N CYS A 268 -39.04 -4.88 -0.50
CA CYS A 268 -39.14 -5.47 0.85
C CYS A 268 -40.08 -4.71 1.80
N GLY A 269 -40.78 -3.65 1.33
CA GLY A 269 -41.75 -2.86 2.11
C GLY A 269 -41.14 -2.00 3.25
N LYS A 270 -39.83 -1.97 3.42
CA LYS A 270 -39.20 -1.16 4.48
C LYS A 270 -39.22 0.33 4.13
N PRO A 271 -39.44 1.23 5.11
CA PRO A 271 -39.37 2.66 4.86
C PRO A 271 -37.99 3.07 4.36
N ILE A 272 -37.95 3.94 3.36
CA ILE A 272 -36.72 4.53 2.81
C ILE A 272 -36.81 6.04 2.96
N THR A 273 -35.66 6.66 3.26
CA THR A 273 -35.57 8.12 3.33
C THR A 273 -35.58 8.72 1.92
N LYS A 274 -36.05 9.96 1.80
CA LYS A 274 -36.03 10.69 0.52
C LYS A 274 -34.62 10.77 -0.07
N ALA A 275 -33.62 10.92 0.76
CA ALA A 275 -32.22 10.95 0.34
C ALA A 275 -31.74 9.60 -0.24
N GLU A 276 -32.19 8.49 0.32
CA GLU A 276 -31.93 7.15 -0.22
C GLU A 276 -32.68 6.92 -1.53
N GLN A 277 -33.94 7.34 -1.61
CA GLN A 277 -34.75 7.27 -2.82
C GLN A 277 -34.08 8.05 -3.97
N ASP A 278 -33.72 9.32 -3.75
CA ASP A 278 -33.07 10.18 -4.75
C ASP A 278 -31.70 9.63 -5.19
N TYR A 279 -30.93 9.08 -4.26
CA TYR A 279 -29.64 8.47 -4.55
C TYR A 279 -29.79 7.22 -5.44
N PHE A 280 -30.69 6.31 -5.08
CA PHE A 280 -30.87 5.06 -5.82
C PHE A 280 -31.52 5.28 -7.17
N LEU A 281 -32.49 6.21 -7.27
CA LEU A 281 -33.09 6.58 -8.54
C LEU A 281 -32.04 7.17 -9.50
N ARG A 282 -31.18 8.07 -9.02
CA ARG A 282 -30.15 8.72 -9.82
C ARG A 282 -29.04 7.76 -10.26
N LYS A 283 -28.67 6.81 -9.40
CA LYS A 283 -27.53 5.91 -9.65
C LYS A 283 -27.93 4.63 -10.38
N TYR A 284 -29.15 4.13 -10.16
CA TYR A 284 -29.57 2.81 -10.64
C TYR A 284 -30.90 2.83 -11.42
N GLY A 285 -31.50 4.00 -11.59
CA GLY A 285 -32.77 4.17 -12.33
C GLY A 285 -34.00 3.51 -11.68
N ARG A 286 -33.91 3.10 -10.41
CA ARG A 286 -35.01 2.45 -9.68
C ARG A 286 -34.90 2.70 -8.18
N GLU A 287 -36.06 2.69 -7.52
CA GLU A 287 -36.19 2.87 -6.09
C GLU A 287 -36.04 1.52 -5.37
N ALA A 288 -35.09 1.40 -4.44
CA ALA A 288 -34.94 0.25 -3.56
C ALA A 288 -34.12 0.62 -2.32
N CYS A 289 -34.37 -0.06 -1.19
CA CYS A 289 -33.54 0.16 0.00
C CYS A 289 -32.13 -0.44 -0.18
N ARG A 290 -31.18 0.03 0.63
CA ARG A 290 -29.77 -0.38 0.61
C ARG A 290 -29.55 -1.90 0.67
N THR A 291 -30.42 -2.61 1.40
CA THR A 291 -30.35 -4.07 1.53
C THR A 291 -30.77 -4.79 0.26
N CYS A 292 -31.86 -4.34 -0.37
CA CYS A 292 -32.37 -4.94 -1.60
C CYS A 292 -31.52 -4.62 -2.82
N GLN A 293 -30.82 -3.49 -2.83
CA GLN A 293 -29.87 -3.10 -3.88
C GLN A 293 -28.60 -3.97 -3.90
N LYS A 294 -28.20 -4.54 -2.77
CA LYS A 294 -27.05 -5.46 -2.70
C LYS A 294 -27.41 -6.88 -3.16
N ALA A 295 -28.69 -7.19 -3.28
CA ALA A 295 -29.19 -8.51 -3.66
C ALA A 295 -29.63 -8.58 -5.14
N LEU A 296 -29.51 -7.45 -5.88
CA LEU A 296 -29.78 -7.30 -7.31
C LEU A 296 -28.48 -7.12 -8.09
#